data_877090f63726437087ef9fca4ca8537a
#
_entry.id   877090f63726437087ef9fca4ca8537a
#
_cell.length_a   1.000
_cell.length_b   1.000
_cell.length_c   1.000
_cell.angle_alpha   90.00
_cell.angle_beta   90.00
_cell.angle_gamma   90.00
#
_symmetry.space_group_name_H-M   'P 1'
#
loop_
_entity.id
_entity.type
_entity.pdbx_description
1 polymer ?
#
loop_
_entity_poly.entity_id
_entity_poly.type
_entity_poly.pdbx_seq_one_letter_code
_entity_poly.pdbx_strand_id
1 'polypeptide(L)'
;MDSTAPPTDSSYSAHTIRGNTSEPLVEAFIRDVRTIPEERFEVYQKGWEGHLGMALVDAIYSKQTRYKTKRGKGLLPRLRTFQKKHASAGKDLRELAELSEQDLRLILGNGVTNGRSKASAVLEAASNLISLNVFTHQEYNHHQPDHRHAYIKVHGLGPVTHNYLGMLLGYPDTKPDVWIIRAVQRVAIAADINVVVKAELARDVLTEAHRRTALGKTVTHMDHAVWLTERERDSHQN
;
A
#
# COMPACT_ATOMS: atom_id res chain seq x y z
N MET A 1 -15.29 -23.94 -30.65
CA MET A 1 -16.08 -23.51 -29.48
C MET A 1 -15.54 -24.28 -28.30
N ASP A 2 -14.59 -23.68 -27.58
CA ASP A 2 -14.15 -24.27 -26.31
C ASP A 2 -13.92 -23.11 -25.32
N SER A 3 -14.84 -23.06 -24.39
CA SER A 3 -14.93 -22.03 -23.35
C SER A 3 -14.16 -22.58 -22.15
N THR A 4 -12.93 -22.12 -21.95
CA THR A 4 -12.19 -22.36 -20.70
C THR A 4 -12.29 -21.14 -19.81
N ALA A 5 -13.15 -21.24 -18.79
CA ALA A 5 -13.19 -20.31 -17.69
C ALA A 5 -11.85 -20.36 -16.91
N PRO A 6 -11.38 -19.23 -16.34
CA PRO A 6 -10.17 -19.23 -15.53
C PRO A 6 -10.40 -19.98 -14.21
N PRO A 7 -9.38 -20.68 -13.69
CA PRO A 7 -9.49 -21.40 -12.44
C PRO A 7 -9.67 -20.44 -11.26
N THR A 8 -10.75 -20.63 -10.53
CA THR A 8 -10.95 -20.07 -9.20
C THR A 8 -10.10 -20.85 -8.20
N ASP A 9 -8.84 -20.48 -8.02
CA ASP A 9 -8.03 -21.07 -6.95
C ASP A 9 -8.13 -20.22 -5.68
N SER A 10 -9.03 -20.67 -4.82
CA SER A 10 -9.29 -20.19 -3.47
C SER A 10 -8.35 -20.87 -2.49
N SER A 11 -7.06 -20.54 -2.54
CA SER A 11 -6.11 -20.93 -1.49
C SER A 11 -5.57 -19.73 -0.71
N TYR A 12 -6.46 -18.86 -0.23
CA TYR A 12 -6.13 -18.01 0.90
C TYR A 12 -6.11 -18.91 2.15
N SER A 13 -4.91 -19.31 2.53
CA SER A 13 -4.66 -19.94 3.83
C SER A 13 -5.19 -18.99 4.91
N ALA A 14 -6.33 -19.34 5.48
CA ALA A 14 -6.89 -18.64 6.62
C ALA A 14 -5.87 -18.70 7.76
N HIS A 15 -5.10 -17.64 7.95
CA HIS A 15 -4.34 -17.45 9.18
C HIS A 15 -5.35 -17.34 10.30
N THR A 16 -5.53 -18.45 10.99
CA THR A 16 -6.37 -18.54 12.19
C THR A 16 -5.91 -17.46 13.15
N ILE A 17 -6.76 -16.45 13.34
CA ILE A 17 -6.54 -15.39 14.31
C ILE A 17 -6.37 -16.06 15.68
N ARG A 18 -5.16 -16.04 16.22
CA ARG A 18 -4.84 -16.64 17.51
C ARG A 18 -5.37 -15.75 18.62
N GLY A 19 -6.45 -16.17 19.28
CA GLY A 19 -6.80 -15.71 20.61
C GLY A 19 -8.06 -14.85 20.72
N ASN A 20 -8.69 -14.99 21.86
CA ASN A 20 -9.98 -14.42 22.31
C ASN A 20 -10.08 -12.88 22.26
N THR A 21 -8.98 -12.16 22.01
CA THR A 21 -8.88 -10.68 22.03
C THR A 21 -9.22 -10.03 20.69
N SER A 22 -9.16 -10.78 19.60
CA SER A 22 -9.36 -10.23 18.25
C SER A 22 -10.83 -10.04 17.89
N GLU A 23 -11.72 -10.93 18.34
CA GLU A 23 -13.15 -10.88 17.98
C GLU A 23 -13.85 -9.62 18.54
N PRO A 24 -13.73 -9.27 19.83
CA PRO A 24 -14.30 -8.02 20.35
C PRO A 24 -13.74 -6.78 19.66
N LEU A 25 -12.45 -6.80 19.26
CA LEU A 25 -11.82 -5.69 18.55
C LEU A 25 -12.36 -5.55 17.12
N VAL A 26 -12.55 -6.66 16.41
CA VAL A 26 -13.15 -6.65 15.06
C VAL A 26 -14.57 -6.10 15.13
N GLU A 27 -15.39 -6.55 16.07
CA GLU A 27 -16.77 -6.06 16.26
C GLU A 27 -16.80 -4.56 16.61
N ALA A 28 -15.90 -4.11 17.49
CA ALA A 28 -15.79 -2.69 17.82
C ALA A 28 -15.34 -1.87 16.59
N PHE A 29 -14.40 -2.38 15.81
CA PHE A 29 -13.92 -1.73 14.59
C PHE A 29 -15.01 -1.68 13.50
N ILE A 30 -15.81 -2.73 13.36
CA ILE A 30 -16.96 -2.76 12.46
C ILE A 30 -17.97 -1.65 12.83
N ARG A 31 -18.25 -1.44 14.11
CA ARG A 31 -19.12 -0.34 14.55
C ARG A 31 -18.53 1.03 14.18
N ASP A 32 -17.22 1.22 14.35
CA ASP A 32 -16.54 2.47 14.00
C ASP A 32 -16.56 2.75 12.49
N VAL A 33 -16.21 1.75 11.67
CA VAL A 33 -16.18 1.96 10.20
C VAL A 33 -17.56 2.21 9.60
N ARG A 34 -18.63 1.70 10.22
CA ARG A 34 -20.01 2.00 9.82
C ARG A 34 -20.43 3.45 10.07
N THR A 35 -19.68 4.22 10.86
CA THR A 35 -19.91 5.66 11.04
C THR A 35 -19.24 6.49 9.94
N ILE A 36 -18.41 5.89 9.11
CA ILE A 36 -17.76 6.57 7.99
C ILE A 36 -18.80 6.74 6.87
N PRO A 37 -18.96 7.94 6.31
CA PRO A 37 -19.86 8.18 5.18
C PRO A 37 -19.56 7.26 4.01
N GLU A 38 -20.61 6.70 3.39
CA GLU A 38 -20.50 5.66 2.34
C GLU A 38 -19.68 6.15 1.14
N GLU A 39 -19.83 7.40 0.75
CA GLU A 39 -19.08 8.03 -0.33
C GLU A 39 -17.55 7.99 -0.14
N ARG A 40 -17.06 7.86 1.09
CA ARG A 40 -15.62 7.76 1.35
C ARG A 40 -15.02 6.45 0.90
N PHE A 41 -15.82 5.40 0.85
CA PHE A 41 -15.37 4.09 0.38
C PHE A 41 -15.24 4.04 -1.16
N GLU A 42 -15.76 5.04 -1.87
CA GLU A 42 -15.67 5.16 -3.33
C GLU A 42 -14.49 6.04 -3.80
N VAL A 43 -13.90 6.83 -2.89
CA VAL A 43 -12.87 7.85 -3.23
C VAL A 43 -11.54 7.23 -3.68
N TYR A 44 -11.26 5.96 -3.38
CA TYR A 44 -10.02 5.34 -3.81
C TYR A 44 -9.97 5.27 -5.35
N GLN A 45 -9.21 6.18 -5.92
CA GLN A 45 -8.91 6.15 -7.34
C GLN A 45 -7.74 5.20 -7.55
N LYS A 46 -7.86 4.33 -8.58
CA LYS A 46 -6.82 3.37 -9.00
C LYS A 46 -5.42 3.99 -8.91
N GLY A 47 -4.46 3.19 -8.43
CA GLY A 47 -3.06 3.59 -8.34
C GLY A 47 -2.39 3.66 -9.73
N TRP A 48 -1.43 2.78 -9.95
CA TRP A 48 -0.62 2.72 -11.18
C TRP A 48 -0.82 1.38 -11.90
N GLU A 49 -2.06 0.91 -12.02
CA GLU A 49 -2.39 -0.36 -12.67
C GLU A 49 -1.76 -0.42 -14.08
N GLY A 50 -1.03 -1.50 -14.38
CA GLY A 50 -0.27 -1.64 -15.63
C GLY A 50 1.07 -0.90 -15.69
N HIS A 51 1.47 -0.18 -14.63
CA HIS A 51 2.67 0.64 -14.61
C HIS A 51 3.56 0.26 -13.42
N LEU A 52 4.26 -0.87 -13.53
CA LEU A 52 5.07 -1.43 -12.43
C LEU A 52 6.14 -0.46 -11.91
N GLY A 53 6.85 0.22 -12.81
CA GLY A 53 7.87 1.22 -12.44
C GLY A 53 7.26 2.40 -11.68
N MET A 54 6.10 2.92 -12.11
CA MET A 54 5.40 3.99 -11.38
C MET A 54 4.97 3.54 -9.97
N ALA A 55 4.40 2.34 -9.86
CA ALA A 55 3.98 1.78 -8.58
C ALA A 55 5.17 1.58 -7.64
N LEU A 56 6.30 1.08 -8.16
CA LEU A 56 7.54 0.91 -7.41
C LEU A 56 8.07 2.24 -6.86
N VAL A 57 8.16 3.26 -7.72
CA VAL A 57 8.59 4.61 -7.35
C VAL A 57 7.67 5.21 -6.29
N ASP A 58 6.35 5.14 -6.49
CA ASP A 58 5.37 5.69 -5.54
C ASP A 58 5.44 4.97 -4.19
N ALA A 59 5.46 3.64 -4.19
CA ALA A 59 5.51 2.86 -2.95
C ALA A 59 6.71 3.24 -2.07
N ILE A 60 7.88 3.45 -2.67
CA ILE A 60 9.11 3.78 -1.96
C ILE A 60 9.15 5.26 -1.55
N TYR A 61 8.79 6.17 -2.46
CA TYR A 61 8.86 7.60 -2.18
C TYR A 61 7.75 8.09 -1.24
N SER A 62 6.60 7.41 -1.18
CA SER A 62 5.49 7.75 -0.27
C SER A 62 5.82 7.54 1.21
N LYS A 63 6.80 6.67 1.53
CA LYS A 63 7.21 6.43 2.92
C LYS A 63 7.66 7.73 3.59
N GLN A 64 7.01 8.11 4.71
CA GLN A 64 7.33 9.32 5.47
C GLN A 64 7.33 10.62 4.61
N THR A 65 6.52 10.67 3.58
CA THR A 65 6.44 11.81 2.67
C THR A 65 5.00 12.33 2.59
N ARG A 66 4.80 13.64 2.63
CA ARG A 66 3.47 14.22 2.41
C ARG A 66 3.06 14.04 0.96
N TYR A 67 2.00 13.27 0.73
CA TYR A 67 1.54 12.94 -0.63
C TYR A 67 0.95 14.14 -1.36
N LYS A 68 0.09 14.90 -0.67
CA LYS A 68 -0.48 16.18 -1.13
C LYS A 68 -0.29 17.24 -0.05
N THR A 69 -0.07 18.48 -0.44
CA THR A 69 -0.07 19.63 0.46
C THR A 69 -1.05 20.69 -0.04
N LYS A 70 -1.55 21.54 0.87
CA LYS A 70 -2.48 22.64 0.54
C LYS A 70 -1.90 23.60 -0.54
N ARG A 71 -0.57 23.66 -0.68
CA ARG A 71 0.14 24.52 -1.65
C ARG A 71 0.48 23.80 -2.96
N GLY A 72 -0.15 22.65 -3.27
CA GLY A 72 0.16 21.86 -4.46
C GLY A 72 1.57 21.22 -4.46
N LYS A 73 2.31 21.34 -3.35
CA LYS A 73 3.62 20.69 -3.16
C LYS A 73 3.40 19.33 -2.49
N GLY A 74 4.23 18.35 -2.82
CA GLY A 74 4.15 17.01 -2.26
C GLY A 74 4.67 15.97 -3.24
N LEU A 75 4.44 14.71 -2.96
CA LEU A 75 4.92 13.62 -3.82
C LEU A 75 4.13 13.53 -5.13
N LEU A 76 2.79 13.64 -5.09
CA LEU A 76 1.94 13.41 -6.27
C LEU A 76 2.30 14.30 -7.48
N PRO A 77 2.54 15.61 -7.37
CA PRO A 77 3.01 16.41 -8.50
C PRO A 77 4.34 15.93 -9.09
N ARG A 78 5.24 15.44 -8.24
CA ARG A 78 6.55 14.90 -8.65
C ARG A 78 6.40 13.58 -9.39
N LEU A 79 5.51 12.69 -8.92
CA LEU A 79 5.17 11.44 -9.63
C LEU A 79 4.58 11.72 -11.01
N ARG A 80 3.69 12.70 -11.13
CA ARG A 80 3.16 13.12 -12.43
C ARG A 80 4.24 13.67 -13.36
N THR A 81 5.20 14.42 -12.82
CA THR A 81 6.36 14.90 -13.59
C THR A 81 7.23 13.74 -14.04
N PHE A 82 7.48 12.77 -13.17
CA PHE A 82 8.23 11.56 -13.49
C PHE A 82 7.52 10.76 -14.58
N GLN A 83 6.23 10.49 -14.44
CA GLN A 83 5.43 9.80 -15.44
C GLN A 83 5.49 10.47 -16.81
N LYS A 84 5.43 11.81 -16.85
CA LYS A 84 5.49 12.57 -18.10
C LYS A 84 6.87 12.52 -18.76
N LYS A 85 7.94 12.57 -17.97
CA LYS A 85 9.32 12.61 -18.47
C LYS A 85 9.87 11.21 -18.81
N HIS A 86 9.48 10.21 -18.05
CA HIS A 86 10.01 8.85 -18.10
C HIS A 86 8.87 7.83 -18.24
N ALA A 87 8.02 8.00 -19.27
CA ALA A 87 6.83 7.18 -19.45
C ALA A 87 7.14 5.68 -19.64
N SER A 88 8.23 5.34 -20.33
CA SER A 88 8.71 3.97 -20.51
C SER A 88 9.19 3.37 -19.18
N ALA A 89 10.02 4.10 -18.44
CA ALA A 89 10.49 3.70 -17.11
C ALA A 89 9.35 3.52 -16.10
N GLY A 90 8.23 4.21 -16.29
CA GLY A 90 7.02 4.00 -15.50
C GLY A 90 6.35 2.65 -15.75
N LYS A 91 6.60 1.99 -16.88
CA LYS A 91 5.99 0.72 -17.28
C LYS A 91 6.97 -0.46 -17.17
N ASP A 92 8.21 -0.26 -17.60
CA ASP A 92 9.25 -1.27 -17.74
C ASP A 92 10.39 -0.99 -16.75
N LEU A 93 10.72 -1.98 -15.93
CA LEU A 93 11.78 -1.86 -14.94
C LEU A 93 13.18 -1.77 -15.55
N ARG A 94 13.39 -2.27 -16.77
CA ARG A 94 14.68 -2.14 -17.49
C ARG A 94 14.96 -0.69 -17.80
N GLU A 95 13.96 0.01 -18.32
CA GLU A 95 14.04 1.46 -18.57
C GLU A 95 14.21 2.27 -17.27
N LEU A 96 13.59 1.79 -16.17
CA LEU A 96 13.76 2.40 -14.86
C LEU A 96 15.20 2.21 -14.33
N ALA A 97 15.77 1.02 -14.53
CA ALA A 97 17.13 0.70 -14.08
C ALA A 97 18.24 1.44 -14.85
N GLU A 98 17.96 1.91 -16.07
CA GLU A 98 18.89 2.75 -16.84
C GLU A 98 19.01 4.19 -16.29
N LEU A 99 18.07 4.62 -15.45
CA LEU A 99 18.13 5.93 -14.82
C LEU A 99 19.18 5.96 -13.70
N SER A 100 19.85 7.10 -13.54
CA SER A 100 20.73 7.32 -12.40
C SER A 100 19.95 7.73 -11.14
N GLU A 101 20.57 7.57 -9.97
CA GLU A 101 20.01 8.14 -8.73
C GLU A 101 19.77 9.65 -8.86
N GLN A 102 20.64 10.35 -9.58
CA GLN A 102 20.54 11.79 -9.77
C GLN A 102 19.29 12.15 -10.59
N ASP A 103 18.97 11.40 -11.64
CA ASP A 103 17.76 11.62 -12.45
C ASP A 103 16.49 11.50 -11.59
N LEU A 104 16.42 10.43 -10.77
CA LEU A 104 15.32 10.24 -9.85
C LEU A 104 15.23 11.35 -8.80
N ARG A 105 16.37 11.75 -8.21
CA ARG A 105 16.44 12.79 -7.17
C ARG A 105 16.05 14.16 -7.68
N LEU A 106 16.43 14.51 -8.89
CA LEU A 106 16.05 15.79 -9.52
C LEU A 106 14.53 15.97 -9.63
N ILE A 107 13.80 14.89 -9.89
CA ILE A 107 12.36 14.96 -10.04
C ILE A 107 11.64 14.67 -8.71
N LEU A 108 12.02 13.59 -8.03
CA LEU A 108 11.31 13.05 -6.88
C LEU A 108 11.83 13.61 -5.54
N GLY A 109 13.04 14.18 -5.54
CA GLY A 109 13.68 14.79 -4.38
C GLY A 109 14.60 13.84 -3.63
N ASN A 110 15.31 14.40 -2.62
CA ASN A 110 16.38 13.74 -1.86
C ASN A 110 15.86 12.95 -0.64
N GLY A 111 14.67 12.32 -0.75
CA GLY A 111 14.12 11.53 0.33
C GLY A 111 15.02 10.36 0.73
N VAL A 112 15.04 10.05 2.03
CA VAL A 112 15.77 8.90 2.58
C VAL A 112 14.84 7.89 3.24
N THR A 113 15.25 6.63 3.31
CA THR A 113 14.60 5.55 4.05
C THR A 113 15.65 4.74 4.79
N ASN A 114 15.57 4.69 6.13
CA ASN A 114 16.56 4.05 6.99
C ASN A 114 18.02 4.46 6.64
N GLY A 115 18.26 5.78 6.49
CA GLY A 115 19.61 6.32 6.20
C GLY A 115 20.09 6.20 4.75
N ARG A 116 19.32 5.55 3.88
CA ARG A 116 19.68 5.36 2.47
C ARG A 116 18.79 6.22 1.56
N SER A 117 19.32 6.63 0.40
CA SER A 117 18.55 7.32 -0.65
C SER A 117 17.37 6.47 -1.13
N LYS A 118 16.17 7.07 -1.22
CA LYS A 118 15.01 6.41 -1.84
C LYS A 118 15.24 6.10 -3.31
N ALA A 119 16.00 6.94 -4.02
CA ALA A 119 16.37 6.69 -5.41
C ALA A 119 17.19 5.40 -5.54
N SER A 120 18.24 5.23 -4.70
CA SER A 120 19.02 3.99 -4.64
C SER A 120 18.15 2.78 -4.32
N ALA A 121 17.20 2.91 -3.37
CA ALA A 121 16.28 1.83 -3.04
C ALA A 121 15.34 1.44 -4.21
N VAL A 122 14.90 2.41 -5.02
CA VAL A 122 14.12 2.16 -6.24
C VAL A 122 14.93 1.36 -7.25
N LEU A 123 16.16 1.80 -7.55
CA LEU A 123 17.00 1.13 -8.54
C LEU A 123 17.38 -0.28 -8.12
N GLU A 124 17.69 -0.50 -6.84
CA GLU A 124 17.97 -1.85 -6.33
C GLU A 124 16.75 -2.76 -6.38
N ALA A 125 15.56 -2.25 -6.00
CA ALA A 125 14.33 -3.03 -6.07
C ALA A 125 13.99 -3.41 -7.53
N ALA A 126 14.17 -2.48 -8.47
CA ALA A 126 14.01 -2.75 -9.90
C ALA A 126 14.99 -3.84 -10.37
N SER A 127 16.29 -3.70 -10.07
CA SER A 127 17.33 -4.68 -10.45
C SER A 127 17.06 -6.07 -9.87
N ASN A 128 16.58 -6.14 -8.61
CA ASN A 128 16.24 -7.41 -7.97
C ASN A 128 15.05 -8.10 -8.67
N LEU A 129 14.04 -7.36 -9.10
CA LEU A 129 12.91 -7.92 -9.84
C LEU A 129 13.31 -8.33 -11.26
N ILE A 130 14.14 -7.53 -11.94
CA ILE A 130 14.71 -7.86 -13.25
C ILE A 130 15.48 -9.18 -13.21
N SER A 131 16.24 -9.44 -12.13
CA SER A 131 16.98 -10.70 -11.96
C SER A 131 16.07 -11.94 -11.87
N LEU A 132 14.79 -11.75 -11.63
CA LEU A 132 13.74 -12.77 -11.64
C LEU A 132 12.91 -12.78 -12.95
N ASN A 133 13.39 -12.10 -14.00
CA ASN A 133 12.70 -11.91 -15.27
C ASN A 133 11.35 -11.15 -15.13
N VAL A 134 11.22 -10.28 -14.12
CA VAL A 134 10.08 -9.39 -13.96
C VAL A 134 10.44 -8.02 -14.53
N PHE A 135 9.86 -7.68 -15.67
CA PHE A 135 10.15 -6.43 -16.38
C PHE A 135 8.98 -5.46 -16.31
N THR A 136 7.75 -5.98 -16.44
CA THR A 136 6.52 -5.20 -16.50
C THR A 136 5.48 -5.73 -15.50
N HIS A 137 4.33 -5.08 -15.43
CA HIS A 137 3.22 -5.53 -14.61
C HIS A 137 2.74 -6.96 -14.96
N GLN A 138 2.90 -7.38 -16.21
CA GLN A 138 2.42 -8.69 -16.67
C GLN A 138 3.17 -9.85 -16.04
N GLU A 139 4.48 -9.70 -15.81
CA GLU A 139 5.31 -10.71 -15.15
C GLU A 139 5.26 -10.60 -13.62
N TYR A 140 4.83 -9.46 -13.08
CA TYR A 140 4.78 -9.25 -11.64
C TYR A 140 3.57 -9.94 -11.02
N ASN A 141 3.81 -10.80 -10.04
CA ASN A 141 2.77 -11.36 -9.17
C ASN A 141 3.03 -10.95 -7.71
N HIS A 142 2.10 -10.16 -7.15
CA HIS A 142 2.22 -9.64 -5.78
C HIS A 142 2.28 -10.74 -4.71
N HIS A 143 1.65 -11.88 -4.96
CA HIS A 143 1.59 -13.02 -4.03
C HIS A 143 2.75 -14.01 -4.21
N GLN A 144 3.59 -13.84 -5.22
CA GLN A 144 4.75 -14.68 -5.44
C GLN A 144 5.83 -14.41 -4.37
N PRO A 145 6.25 -15.44 -3.59
CA PRO A 145 7.21 -15.26 -2.51
C PRO A 145 8.55 -14.66 -2.97
N ASP A 146 9.05 -15.06 -4.14
CA ASP A 146 10.31 -14.56 -4.68
C ASP A 146 10.23 -13.08 -5.06
N HIS A 147 9.13 -12.63 -5.67
CA HIS A 147 8.92 -11.23 -6.00
C HIS A 147 8.82 -10.37 -4.72
N ARG A 148 8.08 -10.87 -3.73
CA ARG A 148 8.01 -10.25 -2.42
C ARG A 148 9.40 -10.17 -1.76
N HIS A 149 10.15 -11.27 -1.76
CA HIS A 149 11.50 -11.31 -1.19
C HIS A 149 12.45 -10.35 -1.91
N ALA A 150 12.43 -10.32 -3.24
CA ALA A 150 13.24 -9.41 -4.06
C ALA A 150 13.02 -7.93 -3.68
N TYR A 151 11.78 -7.57 -3.34
CA TYR A 151 11.44 -6.22 -2.89
C TYR A 151 11.87 -5.96 -1.43
N ILE A 152 11.47 -6.83 -0.49
CA ILE A 152 11.67 -6.56 0.95
C ILE A 152 13.11 -6.73 1.43
N LYS A 153 13.98 -7.45 0.68
CA LYS A 153 15.41 -7.56 1.01
C LYS A 153 16.17 -6.24 0.81
N VAL A 154 15.59 -5.29 0.08
CA VAL A 154 16.17 -3.95 -0.10
C VAL A 154 16.14 -3.21 1.23
N HIS A 155 17.30 -2.76 1.70
CA HIS A 155 17.41 -2.03 2.97
C HIS A 155 16.48 -0.81 2.99
N GLY A 156 15.66 -0.70 4.02
CA GLY A 156 14.69 0.38 4.20
C GLY A 156 13.30 0.10 3.61
N LEU A 157 13.11 -1.03 2.92
CA LEU A 157 11.80 -1.50 2.47
C LEU A 157 11.31 -2.65 3.39
N GLY A 158 10.00 -2.88 3.39
CA GLY A 158 9.40 -3.89 4.25
C GLY A 158 7.98 -4.26 3.83
N PRO A 159 7.31 -5.12 4.62
CA PRO A 159 5.97 -5.62 4.29
C PRO A 159 4.94 -4.50 4.02
N VAL A 160 4.93 -3.44 4.82
CA VAL A 160 3.98 -2.32 4.66
C VAL A 160 4.14 -1.62 3.30
N THR A 161 5.39 -1.40 2.86
CA THR A 161 5.64 -0.79 1.56
C THR A 161 5.38 -1.75 0.41
N HIS A 162 5.60 -3.05 0.62
CA HIS A 162 5.24 -4.09 -0.34
C HIS A 162 3.72 -4.18 -0.53
N ASN A 163 2.95 -4.20 0.56
CA ASN A 163 1.49 -4.20 0.48
C ASN A 163 0.98 -2.96 -0.29
N TYR A 164 1.59 -1.79 -0.03
CA TYR A 164 1.22 -0.59 -0.78
C TYR A 164 1.58 -0.69 -2.27
N LEU A 165 2.69 -1.32 -2.63
CA LEU A 165 3.02 -1.62 -4.02
C LEU A 165 1.90 -2.45 -4.68
N GLY A 166 1.40 -3.49 -3.98
CA GLY A 166 0.27 -4.30 -4.45
C GLY A 166 -0.98 -3.46 -4.68
N MET A 167 -1.37 -2.64 -3.69
CA MET A 167 -2.53 -1.75 -3.80
C MET A 167 -2.41 -0.81 -5.02
N LEU A 168 -1.24 -0.24 -5.27
CA LEU A 168 -0.98 0.64 -6.41
C LEU A 168 -1.08 -0.08 -7.76
N LEU A 169 -0.84 -1.38 -7.79
CA LEU A 169 -0.96 -2.23 -8.97
C LEU A 169 -2.36 -2.83 -9.16
N GLY A 170 -3.29 -2.56 -8.23
CA GLY A 170 -4.67 -3.04 -8.30
C GLY A 170 -4.91 -4.36 -7.56
N TYR A 171 -3.92 -4.94 -6.88
CA TYR A 171 -4.13 -6.08 -5.99
C TYR A 171 -4.85 -5.61 -4.72
N PRO A 172 -5.97 -6.25 -4.33
CA PRO A 172 -6.65 -5.91 -3.09
C PRO A 172 -5.76 -6.22 -1.88
N ASP A 173 -5.33 -5.19 -1.17
CA ASP A 173 -4.51 -5.31 0.04
C ASP A 173 -4.73 -4.10 0.95
N THR A 174 -4.08 -4.10 2.11
CA THR A 174 -4.10 -3.01 3.08
C THR A 174 -2.69 -2.47 3.30
N LYS A 175 -2.62 -1.17 3.61
CA LYS A 175 -1.38 -0.53 4.04
C LYS A 175 -1.48 -0.20 5.53
N PRO A 176 -1.16 -1.13 6.44
CA PRO A 176 -1.25 -0.90 7.88
C PRO A 176 -0.14 0.07 8.35
N ASP A 177 -0.23 1.31 7.87
CA ASP A 177 0.64 2.40 8.25
C ASP A 177 0.23 3.00 9.61
N VAL A 178 0.90 4.07 10.01
CA VAL A 178 0.63 4.73 11.29
C VAL A 178 -0.83 5.14 11.47
N TRP A 179 -1.54 5.49 10.38
CA TRP A 179 -2.93 5.94 10.46
C TRP A 179 -3.90 4.79 10.69
N ILE A 180 -3.69 3.67 10.00
CA ILE A 180 -4.50 2.45 10.20
C ILE A 180 -4.26 1.87 11.60
N ILE A 181 -2.99 1.82 12.04
CA ILE A 181 -2.64 1.39 13.41
C ILE A 181 -3.32 2.29 14.45
N ARG A 182 -3.29 3.62 14.27
CA ARG A 182 -3.95 4.58 15.16
C ARG A 182 -5.46 4.40 15.19
N ALA A 183 -6.10 4.19 14.04
CA ALA A 183 -7.54 3.96 13.96
C ALA A 183 -7.95 2.74 14.78
N VAL A 184 -7.27 1.60 14.58
CA VAL A 184 -7.56 0.37 15.32
C VAL A 184 -7.22 0.51 16.81
N GLN A 185 -6.10 1.16 17.16
CA GLN A 185 -5.74 1.41 18.57
C GLN A 185 -6.75 2.32 19.28
N ARG A 186 -7.21 3.38 18.62
CA ARG A 186 -8.26 4.26 19.14
C ARG A 186 -9.55 3.49 19.44
N VAL A 187 -9.94 2.60 18.53
CA VAL A 187 -11.13 1.76 18.72
C VAL A 187 -10.93 0.78 19.88
N ALA A 188 -9.74 0.17 20.00
CA ALA A 188 -9.42 -0.71 21.12
C ALA A 188 -9.57 0.03 22.46
N ILE A 189 -9.01 1.23 22.57
CA ILE A 189 -9.10 2.07 23.78
C ILE A 189 -10.58 2.42 24.08
N ALA A 190 -11.34 2.87 23.09
CA ALA A 190 -12.74 3.24 23.26
C ALA A 190 -13.64 2.06 23.67
N ALA A 191 -13.24 0.84 23.35
CA ALA A 191 -13.95 -0.39 23.71
C ALA A 191 -13.39 -1.06 24.98
N ASP A 192 -12.47 -0.41 25.70
CA ASP A 192 -11.78 -0.95 26.89
C ASP A 192 -11.07 -2.30 26.62
N ILE A 193 -10.52 -2.45 25.41
CA ILE A 193 -9.77 -3.64 25.02
C ILE A 193 -8.28 -3.37 25.22
N ASN A 194 -7.69 -4.05 26.21
CA ASN A 194 -6.27 -3.89 26.53
C ASN A 194 -5.37 -4.64 25.53
N VAL A 195 -5.00 -3.97 24.46
CA VAL A 195 -4.11 -4.52 23.42
C VAL A 195 -3.21 -3.42 22.84
N VAL A 196 -1.97 -3.78 22.52
CA VAL A 196 -1.06 -2.94 21.74
C VAL A 196 -1.20 -3.32 20.26
N VAL A 197 -1.74 -2.42 19.46
CA VAL A 197 -1.98 -2.67 18.05
C VAL A 197 -0.69 -2.50 17.26
N LYS A 198 -0.24 -3.60 16.64
CA LYS A 198 0.86 -3.62 15.66
C LYS A 198 0.29 -3.72 14.24
N ALA A 199 1.14 -3.51 13.23
CA ALA A 199 0.76 -3.52 11.82
C ALA A 199 0.00 -4.80 11.39
N GLU A 200 0.44 -5.97 11.85
CA GLU A 200 -0.21 -7.25 11.55
C GLU A 200 -1.63 -7.31 12.10
N LEU A 201 -1.82 -7.00 13.39
CA LEU A 201 -3.14 -6.99 14.01
C LEU A 201 -4.06 -5.95 13.33
N ALA A 202 -3.54 -4.76 13.02
CA ALA A 202 -4.31 -3.74 12.32
C ALA A 202 -4.77 -4.20 10.94
N ARG A 203 -3.91 -4.89 10.19
CA ARG A 203 -4.23 -5.52 8.92
C ARG A 203 -5.34 -6.56 9.07
N ASP A 204 -5.20 -7.47 10.03
CA ASP A 204 -6.14 -8.58 10.23
C ASP A 204 -7.52 -8.06 10.62
N VAL A 205 -7.58 -7.08 11.54
CA VAL A 205 -8.84 -6.43 11.96
C VAL A 205 -9.53 -5.76 10.78
N LEU A 206 -8.79 -4.99 9.97
CA LEU A 206 -9.35 -4.28 8.83
C LEU A 206 -9.82 -5.25 7.74
N THR A 207 -9.03 -6.28 7.45
CA THR A 207 -9.37 -7.30 6.46
C THR A 207 -10.62 -8.08 6.87
N GLU A 208 -10.72 -8.47 8.14
CA GLU A 208 -11.87 -9.18 8.67
C GLU A 208 -13.12 -8.28 8.72
N ALA A 209 -12.96 -7.00 9.10
CA ALA A 209 -14.05 -6.04 9.05
C ALA A 209 -14.59 -5.86 7.62
N HIS A 210 -13.72 -5.75 6.61
CA HIS A 210 -14.14 -5.71 5.21
C HIS A 210 -14.88 -6.98 4.79
N ARG A 211 -14.34 -8.15 5.14
CA ARG A 211 -14.97 -9.44 4.83
C ARG A 211 -16.40 -9.56 5.38
N ARG A 212 -16.66 -9.02 6.59
CA ARG A 212 -17.99 -9.08 7.25
C ARG A 212 -18.96 -7.99 6.80
N THR A 213 -18.46 -6.84 6.39
CA THR A 213 -19.31 -5.68 6.07
C THR A 213 -19.47 -5.42 4.60
N ALA A 214 -18.54 -5.87 3.77
CA ALA A 214 -18.40 -5.53 2.35
C ALA A 214 -18.41 -4.01 2.06
N LEU A 215 -18.05 -3.17 3.05
CA LEU A 215 -17.94 -1.72 2.85
C LEU A 215 -16.77 -1.38 1.94
N GLY A 216 -17.08 -0.71 0.83
CA GLY A 216 -16.14 -0.47 -0.27
C GLY A 216 -15.96 -1.69 -1.18
N LYS A 217 -15.60 -1.43 -2.43
CA LYS A 217 -15.46 -2.47 -3.47
C LYS A 217 -14.40 -3.53 -3.13
N THR A 218 -13.34 -3.15 -2.44
CA THR A 218 -12.26 -4.03 -2.00
C THR A 218 -11.75 -3.57 -0.63
N VAL A 219 -10.96 -4.41 0.03
CA VAL A 219 -10.30 -4.04 1.30
C VAL A 219 -9.44 -2.77 1.16
N THR A 220 -8.87 -2.51 -0.02
CA THR A 220 -8.12 -1.28 -0.32
C THR A 220 -9.00 -0.02 -0.25
N HIS A 221 -10.28 -0.11 -0.66
CA HIS A 221 -11.22 1.00 -0.52
C HIS A 221 -11.54 1.29 0.94
N MET A 222 -11.73 0.24 1.75
CA MET A 222 -11.90 0.38 3.19
C MET A 222 -10.67 0.99 3.86
N ASP A 223 -9.47 0.48 3.56
CA ASP A 223 -8.20 1.03 4.03
C ASP A 223 -8.11 2.53 3.77
N HIS A 224 -8.39 2.94 2.53
CA HIS A 224 -8.34 4.35 2.14
C HIS A 224 -9.38 5.22 2.86
N ALA A 225 -10.59 4.73 3.04
CA ALA A 225 -11.66 5.45 3.76
C ALA A 225 -11.29 5.65 5.23
N VAL A 226 -10.78 4.62 5.90
CA VAL A 226 -10.28 4.69 7.28
C VAL A 226 -9.11 5.66 7.39
N TRP A 227 -8.15 5.57 6.47
CA TRP A 227 -6.99 6.45 6.41
C TRP A 227 -7.36 7.93 6.25
N LEU A 228 -8.30 8.25 5.36
CA LEU A 228 -8.81 9.62 5.18
C LEU A 228 -9.46 10.13 6.47
N THR A 229 -10.33 9.32 7.05
CA THR A 229 -11.10 9.68 8.24
C THR A 229 -10.19 9.93 9.44
N GLU A 230 -9.20 9.06 9.67
CA GLU A 230 -8.28 9.21 10.80
C GLU A 230 -7.36 10.41 10.65
N ARG A 231 -6.91 10.73 9.44
CA ARG A 231 -6.12 11.93 9.18
C ARG A 231 -6.90 13.23 9.40
N GLU A 232 -8.18 13.24 9.08
CA GLU A 232 -9.03 14.42 9.35
C GLU A 232 -9.26 14.60 10.84
N ARG A 233 -9.48 13.52 11.60
CA ARG A 233 -9.56 13.56 13.06
C ARG A 233 -8.32 14.20 13.68
N ASP A 234 -7.12 13.79 13.25
CA ASP A 234 -5.85 14.36 13.73
C ASP A 234 -5.72 15.86 13.37
N SER A 235 -6.21 16.26 12.20
CA SER A 235 -6.13 17.67 11.76
C SER A 235 -7.08 18.62 12.50
N HIS A 236 -8.09 18.11 13.18
CA HIS A 236 -9.03 18.90 14.00
C HIS A 236 -8.60 18.96 15.48
N GLN A 237 -7.63 18.16 15.90
CA GLN A 237 -7.09 18.15 17.25
C GLN A 237 -5.82 19.00 17.41
N ASN A 238 -5.24 19.48 16.31
CA ASN A 238 -4.08 20.36 16.24
C ASN A 238 -4.43 21.71 15.62
#